data_7b794c8861b9e6e19fc565faa4217d34
#
_entry.id   7b794c8861b9e6e19fc565faa4217d34
#
_cell.length_a   1.000
_cell.length_b   1.000
_cell.length_c   1.000
_cell.angle_alpha   90.00
_cell.angle_beta   90.00
_cell.angle_gamma   90.00
#
_symmetry.space_group_name_H-M   'P 1'
#
loop_
_entity.id
_entity.type
_entity.pdbx_description
1 polymer ?
#
loop_
_entity_poly.entity_id
_entity_poly.type
_entity_poly.pdbx_seq_one_letter_code
_entity_poly.pdbx_strand_id
1 'polypeptide(L)'
;PVLFLADGIIAQMMEPVEMPEMVDYKIDPEKKPWACTGWKPGDDPAKRGVINSIYIDTETLSVHNDELQACYREITANEQQWEEYNLEGAEYVITAFGTVARIAKSAIVELKEQGINVGLVRPITVWPFPYDAVKKAAEQPGVKAVLDVELNEGQMLEDVKLAINGAKPVDFFGHLGSQMPTTEEIKAKIISMKEGK
;
A
#
# COMPACT_ATOMS: atom_id res chain seq x y z
N PRO A 1 -16.03 -1.86 -0.45
CA PRO A 1 -15.53 -0.91 -1.47
C PRO A 1 -14.00 -0.95 -1.55
N VAL A 2 -13.47 -0.68 -2.74
CA VAL A 2 -12.03 -0.57 -2.99
C VAL A 2 -11.73 0.88 -3.38
N LEU A 3 -10.71 1.50 -2.77
CA LEU A 3 -10.18 2.79 -3.16
C LEU A 3 -8.89 2.58 -3.95
N PHE A 4 -8.89 2.96 -5.23
CA PHE A 4 -7.72 2.95 -6.08
C PHE A 4 -7.04 4.32 -6.03
N LEU A 5 -5.75 4.34 -5.67
CA LEU A 5 -4.94 5.55 -5.59
C LEU A 5 -3.93 5.56 -6.74
N ALA A 6 -3.87 6.67 -7.47
CA ALA A 6 -2.90 6.89 -8.52
C ALA A 6 -2.41 8.35 -8.46
N ASP A 7 -1.12 8.55 -8.71
CA ASP A 7 -0.57 9.90 -8.88
C ASP A 7 -0.81 10.46 -10.29
N GLY A 8 -0.66 11.77 -10.46
CA GLY A 8 -0.89 12.43 -11.73
C GLY A 8 0.13 12.05 -12.82
N ILE A 9 1.27 11.50 -12.46
CA ILE A 9 2.31 11.09 -13.40
C ILE A 9 1.93 9.77 -14.06
N ILE A 10 1.43 8.80 -13.28
CA ILE A 10 0.89 7.53 -13.83
C ILE A 10 -0.22 7.81 -14.84
N ALA A 11 -1.08 8.79 -14.56
CA ALA A 11 -2.16 9.17 -15.48
C ALA A 11 -1.68 9.79 -16.81
N GLN A 12 -0.45 10.26 -16.87
CA GLN A 12 0.16 10.87 -18.06
C GLN A 12 1.11 9.93 -18.82
N MET A 13 1.45 8.78 -18.24
CA MET A 13 2.35 7.82 -18.88
C MET A 13 1.61 7.05 -19.98
N MET A 14 2.23 6.98 -21.14
CA MET A 14 1.75 6.12 -22.24
C MET A 14 2.43 4.77 -22.16
N GLU A 15 1.65 3.74 -21.87
CA GLU A 15 2.09 2.33 -21.90
C GLU A 15 1.12 1.50 -22.74
N PRO A 16 1.59 0.44 -23.39
CA PRO A 16 0.70 -0.50 -24.06
C PRO A 16 -0.19 -1.19 -23.02
N VAL A 17 -1.48 -1.19 -23.25
CA VAL A 17 -2.47 -1.81 -22.37
C VAL A 17 -3.19 -2.91 -23.14
N GLU A 18 -3.19 -4.11 -22.58
CA GLU A 18 -4.07 -5.18 -23.03
C GLU A 18 -5.44 -5.00 -22.35
N MET A 19 -6.47 -4.71 -23.15
CA MET A 19 -7.81 -4.57 -22.62
C MET A 19 -8.36 -5.96 -22.28
N PRO A 20 -8.78 -6.20 -21.02
CA PRO A 20 -9.43 -7.47 -20.67
C PRO A 20 -10.77 -7.61 -21.39
N GLU A 21 -11.25 -8.85 -21.53
CA GLU A 21 -12.59 -9.08 -22.01
C GLU A 21 -13.63 -8.40 -21.12
N MET A 22 -14.66 -7.81 -21.74
CA MET A 22 -15.71 -7.14 -20.99
C MET A 22 -16.52 -8.17 -20.19
N VAL A 23 -16.51 -8.04 -18.88
CA VAL A 23 -17.31 -8.87 -17.98
C VAL A 23 -18.67 -8.21 -17.77
N ASP A 24 -19.75 -8.89 -18.19
CA ASP A 24 -21.10 -8.46 -17.89
C ASP A 24 -21.45 -8.80 -16.43
N TYR A 25 -21.25 -7.82 -15.55
CA TYR A 25 -21.62 -7.94 -14.13
C TYR A 25 -23.14 -7.84 -13.98
N LYS A 26 -23.83 -8.96 -13.98
CA LYS A 26 -25.23 -9.00 -13.60
C LYS A 26 -25.36 -8.68 -12.12
N ILE A 27 -25.92 -7.52 -11.83
CA ILE A 27 -26.25 -7.13 -10.45
C ILE A 27 -27.42 -7.98 -10.00
N ASP A 28 -27.18 -8.83 -9.00
CA ASP A 28 -28.24 -9.59 -8.34
C ASP A 28 -28.74 -8.80 -7.13
N PRO A 29 -29.96 -8.22 -7.18
CA PRO A 29 -30.49 -7.44 -6.08
C PRO A 29 -30.66 -8.24 -4.79
N GLU A 30 -30.87 -9.55 -4.89
CA GLU A 30 -31.05 -10.42 -3.70
C GLU A 30 -29.76 -10.57 -2.90
N LYS A 31 -28.61 -10.45 -3.56
CA LYS A 31 -27.29 -10.44 -2.90
C LYS A 31 -26.92 -9.10 -2.28
N LYS A 32 -27.71 -8.06 -2.50
CA LYS A 32 -27.47 -6.71 -2.00
C LYS A 32 -28.73 -6.11 -1.36
N PRO A 33 -29.32 -6.76 -0.35
CA PRO A 33 -30.58 -6.31 0.27
C PRO A 33 -30.44 -4.93 0.94
N TRP A 34 -29.23 -4.51 1.24
CA TRP A 34 -28.89 -3.21 1.82
C TRP A 34 -28.88 -2.06 0.80
N ALA A 35 -28.91 -2.36 -0.51
CA ALA A 35 -28.76 -1.33 -1.55
C ALA A 35 -29.94 -0.36 -1.57
N CYS A 36 -29.65 0.93 -1.67
CA CYS A 36 -30.65 1.97 -1.83
C CYS A 36 -31.13 2.01 -3.29
N THR A 37 -32.29 1.45 -3.60
CA THR A 37 -32.84 1.32 -4.95
C THR A 37 -33.85 2.39 -5.35
N GLY A 38 -34.00 3.45 -4.54
CA GLY A 38 -34.90 4.56 -4.86
C GLY A 38 -36.35 4.34 -4.40
N TRP A 39 -36.56 4.07 -3.12
CA TRP A 39 -37.89 3.95 -2.52
C TRP A 39 -38.70 5.26 -2.70
N LYS A 40 -39.99 5.12 -3.02
CA LYS A 40 -40.93 6.24 -3.16
C LYS A 40 -42.06 6.12 -2.14
N PRO A 41 -42.71 7.24 -1.74
CA PRO A 41 -43.92 7.21 -0.93
C PRO A 41 -45.00 6.33 -1.59
N GLY A 42 -45.49 5.32 -0.86
CA GLY A 42 -46.43 4.31 -1.34
C GLY A 42 -45.81 2.94 -1.68
N ASP A 43 -44.48 2.84 -1.79
CA ASP A 43 -43.77 1.56 -1.87
C ASP A 43 -43.80 0.85 -0.51
N ASP A 44 -43.60 -0.46 -0.53
CA ASP A 44 -43.50 -1.27 0.69
C ASP A 44 -42.35 -0.74 1.60
N PRO A 45 -42.67 -0.25 2.83
CA PRO A 45 -41.65 0.26 3.75
C PRO A 45 -40.55 -0.74 4.11
N ALA A 46 -40.84 -2.06 4.08
CA ALA A 46 -39.86 -3.11 4.38
C ALA A 46 -38.77 -3.22 3.31
N LYS A 47 -39.01 -2.69 2.12
CA LYS A 47 -38.03 -2.65 1.02
C LYS A 47 -37.19 -1.38 0.98
N ARG A 48 -37.37 -0.48 1.95
CA ARG A 48 -36.59 0.74 2.03
C ARG A 48 -35.18 0.45 2.55
N GLY A 49 -34.20 0.46 1.69
CA GLY A 49 -32.79 0.44 2.10
C GLY A 49 -32.43 1.76 2.78
N VAL A 50 -31.95 1.70 4.02
CA VAL A 50 -31.44 2.85 4.77
C VAL A 50 -30.00 2.55 5.14
N ILE A 51 -29.08 3.41 4.67
CA ILE A 51 -27.67 3.34 5.07
C ILE A 51 -27.44 4.51 6.02
N ASN A 52 -27.08 4.19 7.25
CA ASN A 52 -26.85 5.16 8.31
C ASN A 52 -25.48 4.92 8.95
N SER A 53 -24.72 5.98 9.18
CA SER A 53 -23.42 5.93 9.87
C SER A 53 -23.49 6.43 11.33
N ILE A 54 -24.67 6.80 11.80
CA ILE A 54 -24.87 7.34 13.15
C ILE A 54 -25.62 6.33 14.00
N TYR A 55 -24.98 5.86 15.04
CA TYR A 55 -25.54 4.97 16.05
C TYR A 55 -25.57 5.71 17.40
N ILE A 56 -26.75 6.04 17.88
CA ILE A 56 -26.95 6.75 19.16
C ILE A 56 -27.00 5.76 20.31
N ASP A 57 -27.59 4.58 20.07
CA ASP A 57 -27.64 3.52 21.05
C ASP A 57 -26.26 2.80 21.16
N THR A 58 -25.72 2.74 22.38
CA THR A 58 -24.36 2.24 22.64
C THR A 58 -24.24 0.75 22.43
N GLU A 59 -25.29 -0.04 22.72
CA GLU A 59 -25.27 -1.49 22.52
C GLU A 59 -25.26 -1.81 21.02
N THR A 60 -26.13 -1.17 20.24
CA THR A 60 -26.18 -1.33 18.78
C THR A 60 -24.85 -0.90 18.13
N LEU A 61 -24.24 0.20 18.61
CA LEU A 61 -22.94 0.65 18.13
C LEU A 61 -21.85 -0.40 18.41
N SER A 62 -21.85 -0.97 19.60
CA SER A 62 -20.85 -1.99 19.98
C SER A 62 -20.96 -3.22 19.09
N VAL A 63 -22.16 -3.77 18.91
CA VAL A 63 -22.37 -4.93 18.04
C VAL A 63 -21.92 -4.64 16.60
N HIS A 64 -22.32 -3.49 16.05
CA HIS A 64 -21.93 -3.08 14.70
C HIS A 64 -20.41 -2.95 14.56
N ASN A 65 -19.75 -2.38 15.57
CA ASN A 65 -18.29 -2.25 15.57
C ASN A 65 -17.60 -3.62 15.63
N ASP A 66 -18.12 -4.58 16.39
CA ASP A 66 -17.59 -5.94 16.43
C ASP A 66 -17.70 -6.65 15.07
N GLU A 67 -18.80 -6.45 14.36
CA GLU A 67 -19.00 -6.94 12.98
C GLU A 67 -17.99 -6.30 12.01
N LEU A 68 -17.79 -4.98 12.09
CA LEU A 68 -16.80 -4.27 11.28
C LEU A 68 -15.38 -4.77 11.57
N GLN A 69 -15.02 -4.96 12.83
CA GLN A 69 -13.70 -5.45 13.20
C GLN A 69 -13.49 -6.89 12.72
N ALA A 70 -14.52 -7.73 12.72
CA ALA A 70 -14.45 -9.07 12.14
C ALA A 70 -14.17 -9.01 10.63
N CYS A 71 -14.88 -8.15 9.90
CA CYS A 71 -14.67 -7.91 8.48
C CYS A 71 -13.24 -7.37 8.18
N TYR A 72 -12.75 -6.41 8.98
CA TYR A 72 -11.40 -5.88 8.82
C TYR A 72 -10.31 -6.93 9.06
N ARG A 73 -10.48 -7.81 10.03
CA ARG A 73 -9.57 -8.94 10.24
C ARG A 73 -9.53 -9.88 9.04
N GLU A 74 -10.69 -10.17 8.46
CA GLU A 74 -10.79 -11.02 7.26
C GLU A 74 -10.11 -10.35 6.05
N ILE A 75 -10.36 -9.07 5.81
CA ILE A 75 -9.69 -8.28 4.76
C ILE A 75 -8.18 -8.28 4.99
N THR A 76 -7.73 -8.02 6.21
CA THR A 76 -6.31 -7.99 6.54
C THR A 76 -5.64 -9.36 6.31
N ALA A 77 -6.34 -10.45 6.57
CA ALA A 77 -5.80 -11.78 6.35
C ALA A 77 -5.69 -12.19 4.87
N ASN A 78 -6.58 -11.68 4.01
CA ASN A 78 -6.75 -12.22 2.66
C ASN A 78 -6.37 -11.24 1.54
N GLU A 79 -6.33 -9.92 1.80
CA GLU A 79 -6.23 -8.92 0.73
C GLU A 79 -4.90 -8.15 0.72
N GLN A 80 -3.94 -8.55 1.53
CA GLN A 80 -2.59 -7.96 1.47
C GLN A 80 -1.91 -8.35 0.17
N GLN A 81 -1.38 -7.34 -0.55
CA GLN A 81 -0.64 -7.54 -1.79
C GLN A 81 0.66 -6.74 -1.76
N TRP A 82 1.75 -7.36 -2.18
CA TRP A 82 3.06 -6.72 -2.31
C TRP A 82 3.89 -7.41 -3.39
N GLU A 83 4.96 -6.77 -3.78
CA GLU A 83 5.99 -7.30 -4.66
C GLU A 83 7.34 -7.24 -3.96
N GLU A 84 8.10 -8.31 -4.09
CA GLU A 84 9.50 -8.40 -3.64
C GLU A 84 10.42 -8.37 -4.85
N TYR A 85 11.48 -7.56 -4.79
CA TYR A 85 12.43 -7.46 -5.87
C TYR A 85 13.87 -7.45 -5.33
N ASN A 86 14.74 -8.32 -5.87
CA ASN A 86 16.18 -8.43 -5.57
C ASN A 86 16.52 -8.50 -4.06
N LEU A 87 15.68 -9.17 -3.25
CA LEU A 87 15.91 -9.27 -1.80
C LEU A 87 17.03 -10.24 -1.42
N GLU A 88 17.33 -11.25 -2.24
CA GLU A 88 18.36 -12.24 -1.93
C GLU A 88 19.75 -11.61 -1.81
N GLY A 89 20.36 -11.76 -0.64
CA GLY A 89 21.67 -11.18 -0.32
C GLY A 89 21.69 -9.65 -0.22
N ALA A 90 20.55 -9.00 -0.10
CA ALA A 90 20.47 -7.56 0.03
C ALA A 90 21.17 -7.06 1.31
N GLU A 91 21.93 -5.98 1.18
CA GLU A 91 22.54 -5.25 2.31
C GLU A 91 21.65 -4.12 2.82
N TYR A 92 20.78 -3.60 1.95
CA TYR A 92 19.78 -2.57 2.23
C TYR A 92 18.46 -2.97 1.59
N VAL A 93 17.35 -2.56 2.19
CA VAL A 93 16.02 -2.77 1.63
C VAL A 93 15.37 -1.41 1.43
N ILE A 94 14.81 -1.18 0.26
CA ILE A 94 13.95 -0.01 0.00
C ILE A 94 12.50 -0.43 0.20
N THR A 95 11.69 0.43 0.83
CA THR A 95 10.23 0.38 0.79
C THR A 95 9.74 1.53 -0.06
N ALA A 96 8.91 1.25 -1.06
CA ALA A 96 8.35 2.25 -1.95
C ALA A 96 7.13 1.70 -2.68
N PHE A 97 6.19 2.55 -3.06
CA PHE A 97 5.02 2.14 -3.86
C PHE A 97 4.81 3.07 -5.07
N GLY A 98 3.90 2.68 -5.96
CA GLY A 98 3.54 3.47 -7.14
C GLY A 98 4.74 3.81 -8.04
N THR A 99 4.78 5.03 -8.54
CA THR A 99 5.83 5.53 -9.44
C THR A 99 7.21 5.50 -8.78
N VAL A 100 7.30 5.78 -7.49
CA VAL A 100 8.58 5.77 -6.75
C VAL A 100 9.21 4.39 -6.74
N ALA A 101 8.41 3.32 -6.63
CA ALA A 101 8.93 1.95 -6.69
C ALA A 101 9.55 1.62 -8.06
N ARG A 102 9.04 2.19 -9.16
CA ARG A 102 9.65 2.04 -10.50
C ARG A 102 11.03 2.70 -10.55
N ILE A 103 11.13 3.92 -10.02
CA ILE A 103 12.41 4.66 -9.95
C ILE A 103 13.41 3.92 -9.06
N ALA A 104 12.94 3.41 -7.90
CA ALA A 104 13.75 2.62 -6.99
C ALA A 104 14.32 1.35 -7.66
N LYS A 105 13.55 0.66 -8.50
CA LYS A 105 14.05 -0.49 -9.28
C LYS A 105 15.21 -0.11 -10.19
N SER A 106 15.14 1.05 -10.86
CA SER A 106 16.25 1.55 -11.67
C SER A 106 17.49 1.84 -10.82
N ALA A 107 17.32 2.49 -9.68
CA ALA A 107 18.40 2.75 -8.72
C ALA A 107 19.05 1.45 -8.22
N ILE A 108 18.26 0.42 -7.95
CA ILE A 108 18.75 -0.90 -7.51
C ILE A 108 19.64 -1.55 -8.57
N VAL A 109 19.24 -1.49 -9.85
CA VAL A 109 20.06 -2.03 -10.95
C VAL A 109 21.42 -1.34 -11.01
N GLU A 110 21.43 -0.01 -10.96
CA GLU A 110 22.68 0.76 -11.03
C GLU A 110 23.56 0.59 -9.76
N LEU A 111 22.97 0.46 -8.57
CA LEU A 111 23.70 0.17 -7.33
C LEU A 111 24.34 -1.21 -7.38
N LYS A 112 23.67 -2.20 -7.97
CA LYS A 112 24.21 -3.54 -8.14
C LYS A 112 25.45 -3.57 -9.03
N GLU A 113 25.49 -2.74 -10.09
CA GLU A 113 26.68 -2.55 -10.92
C GLU A 113 27.85 -1.96 -10.12
N GLN A 114 27.57 -1.21 -9.07
CA GLN A 114 28.56 -0.64 -8.15
C GLN A 114 28.92 -1.58 -6.99
N GLY A 115 28.40 -2.82 -7.00
CA GLY A 115 28.66 -3.81 -5.96
C GLY A 115 27.89 -3.58 -4.65
N ILE A 116 26.82 -2.80 -4.68
CA ILE A 116 25.91 -2.58 -3.53
C ILE A 116 24.61 -3.31 -3.83
N ASN A 117 24.33 -4.37 -3.06
CA ASN A 117 23.13 -5.15 -3.26
C ASN A 117 21.97 -4.57 -2.43
N VAL A 118 20.92 -4.13 -3.12
CA VAL A 118 19.74 -3.50 -2.52
C VAL A 118 18.51 -4.26 -2.97
N GLY A 119 17.61 -4.54 -2.04
CA GLY A 119 16.31 -5.13 -2.32
C GLY A 119 15.17 -4.09 -2.25
N LEU A 120 14.00 -4.47 -2.73
CA LEU A 120 12.78 -3.65 -2.65
C LEU A 120 11.62 -4.50 -2.14
N VAL A 121 10.87 -3.97 -1.20
CA VAL A 121 9.49 -4.38 -0.91
C VAL A 121 8.57 -3.26 -1.39
N ARG A 122 7.71 -3.60 -2.35
CA ARG A 122 6.70 -2.69 -2.88
C ARG A 122 5.32 -3.09 -2.37
N PRO A 123 4.74 -2.39 -1.41
CA PRO A 123 3.33 -2.55 -1.10
C PRO A 123 2.45 -2.22 -2.32
N ILE A 124 1.51 -3.11 -2.65
CA ILE A 124 0.48 -2.88 -3.65
C ILE A 124 -0.77 -2.40 -2.94
N THR A 125 -1.10 -3.01 -1.79
CA THR A 125 -2.12 -2.50 -0.87
C THR A 125 -1.48 -1.61 0.19
N VAL A 126 -1.93 -0.36 0.30
CA VAL A 126 -1.54 0.53 1.42
C VAL A 126 -2.37 0.24 2.66
N TRP A 127 -3.57 -0.29 2.49
CA TRP A 127 -4.37 -0.90 3.53
C TRP A 127 -5.16 -2.08 2.95
N PRO A 128 -5.06 -3.27 3.53
CA PRO A 128 -4.20 -3.64 4.65
C PRO A 128 -2.71 -3.64 4.26
N PHE A 129 -1.86 -3.06 5.11
CA PHE A 129 -0.43 -2.96 4.86
C PHE A 129 0.27 -4.32 5.09
N PRO A 130 1.23 -4.72 4.25
CA PRO A 130 1.91 -6.02 4.35
C PRO A 130 3.04 -6.01 5.39
N TYR A 131 2.71 -5.84 6.67
CA TYR A 131 3.67 -5.74 7.78
C TYR A 131 4.66 -6.89 7.83
N ASP A 132 4.18 -8.12 7.66
CA ASP A 132 5.02 -9.31 7.73
C ASP A 132 6.03 -9.39 6.59
N ALA A 133 5.68 -8.93 5.40
CA ALA A 133 6.59 -8.91 4.26
C ALA A 133 7.72 -7.90 4.48
N VAL A 134 7.40 -6.70 4.94
CA VAL A 134 8.39 -5.66 5.27
C VAL A 134 9.31 -6.13 6.40
N LYS A 135 8.74 -6.71 7.46
CA LYS A 135 9.52 -7.28 8.56
C LYS A 135 10.48 -8.37 8.10
N LYS A 136 9.98 -9.36 7.36
CA LYS A 136 10.80 -10.48 6.85
C LYS A 136 11.94 -10.00 5.94
N ALA A 137 11.68 -9.00 5.11
CA ALA A 137 12.70 -8.41 4.25
C ALA A 137 13.79 -7.71 5.08
N ALA A 138 13.40 -6.92 6.09
CA ALA A 138 14.34 -6.24 6.97
C ALA A 138 15.18 -7.20 7.83
N GLU A 139 14.61 -8.32 8.26
CA GLU A 139 15.26 -9.33 9.11
C GLU A 139 16.14 -10.31 8.32
N GLN A 140 16.21 -10.23 6.99
CA GLN A 140 17.09 -11.11 6.22
C GLN A 140 18.57 -11.00 6.65
N PRO A 141 19.31 -12.12 6.63
CA PRO A 141 20.73 -12.09 6.92
C PRO A 141 21.47 -11.14 5.99
N GLY A 142 22.25 -10.21 6.55
CA GLY A 142 23.02 -9.23 5.77
C GLY A 142 22.36 -7.86 5.63
N VAL A 143 21.05 -7.73 5.85
CA VAL A 143 20.38 -6.43 5.80
C VAL A 143 20.84 -5.56 6.98
N LYS A 144 21.33 -4.37 6.67
CA LYS A 144 21.87 -3.40 7.61
C LYS A 144 20.86 -2.34 8.02
N ALA A 145 20.07 -1.85 7.05
CA ALA A 145 19.07 -0.82 7.24
C ALA A 145 18.00 -0.85 6.15
N VAL A 146 16.89 -0.16 6.41
CA VAL A 146 15.79 0.05 5.46
C VAL A 146 15.69 1.52 5.11
N LEU A 147 15.46 1.82 3.83
CA LEU A 147 15.18 3.16 3.32
C LEU A 147 13.74 3.20 2.83
N ASP A 148 12.93 4.04 3.44
CA ASP A 148 11.58 4.33 2.96
C ASP A 148 11.61 5.52 2.01
N VAL A 149 11.02 5.37 0.80
CA VAL A 149 11.04 6.40 -0.24
C VAL A 149 9.61 6.70 -0.69
N GLU A 150 9.19 7.97 -0.53
CA GLU A 150 7.80 8.36 -0.79
C GLU A 150 7.68 9.69 -1.55
N LEU A 151 6.49 9.96 -2.12
CA LEU A 151 6.07 11.25 -2.68
C LEU A 151 5.30 12.09 -1.65
N ASN A 152 5.70 12.01 -0.41
CA ASN A 152 5.12 12.74 0.71
C ASN A 152 6.15 12.82 1.86
N GLU A 153 5.75 13.30 3.03
CA GLU A 153 6.60 13.49 4.21
C GLU A 153 6.65 12.26 5.13
N GLY A 154 6.43 11.04 4.61
CA GLY A 154 6.61 9.82 5.38
C GLY A 154 5.32 9.27 5.99
N GLN A 155 4.25 9.17 5.23
CA GLN A 155 2.99 8.55 5.68
C GLN A 155 3.13 7.03 5.81
N MET A 156 3.76 6.36 4.82
CA MET A 156 4.03 4.93 4.88
C MET A 156 5.19 4.63 5.85
N LEU A 157 6.08 5.56 6.05
CA LEU A 157 7.21 5.43 6.99
C LEU A 157 6.76 4.98 8.40
N GLU A 158 5.59 5.43 8.86
CA GLU A 158 5.04 5.03 10.16
C GLU A 158 4.72 3.52 10.18
N ASP A 159 4.10 3.01 9.12
CA ASP A 159 3.82 1.59 8.97
C ASP A 159 5.10 0.76 8.82
N VAL A 160 6.07 1.26 8.07
CA VAL A 160 7.39 0.61 7.91
C VAL A 160 8.10 0.52 9.27
N LYS A 161 8.13 1.59 10.05
CA LYS A 161 8.70 1.59 11.40
C LYS A 161 7.97 0.62 12.33
N LEU A 162 6.65 0.57 12.26
CA LEU A 162 5.84 -0.35 13.03
C LEU A 162 6.13 -1.81 12.65
N ALA A 163 6.25 -2.12 11.36
CA ALA A 163 6.58 -3.45 10.86
C ALA A 163 7.95 -3.91 11.36
N ILE A 164 8.95 -3.05 11.29
CA ILE A 164 10.34 -3.36 11.66
C ILE A 164 10.53 -3.35 13.19
N ASN A 165 9.77 -2.56 13.91
CA ASN A 165 9.75 -2.48 15.38
C ASN A 165 11.14 -2.39 16.01
N GLY A 166 12.01 -1.57 15.44
CA GLY A 166 13.36 -1.32 15.96
C GLY A 166 14.41 -2.42 15.66
N ALA A 167 14.05 -3.48 14.92
CA ALA A 167 14.98 -4.56 14.57
C ALA A 167 16.12 -4.07 13.66
N LYS A 168 15.88 -3.05 12.86
CA LYS A 168 16.86 -2.40 11.97
C LYS A 168 16.65 -0.89 11.97
N PRO A 169 17.70 -0.11 11.67
CA PRO A 169 17.56 1.32 11.39
C PRO A 169 16.65 1.54 10.19
N VAL A 170 15.77 2.53 10.27
CA VAL A 170 14.91 2.98 9.17
C VAL A 170 15.25 4.42 8.87
N ASP A 171 15.66 4.69 7.65
CA ASP A 171 15.88 6.04 7.13
C ASP A 171 14.78 6.41 6.14
N PHE A 172 14.66 7.68 5.83
CA PHE A 172 13.60 8.23 5.00
C PHE A 172 14.15 9.16 3.93
N PHE A 173 13.54 9.10 2.75
CA PHE A 173 13.75 10.04 1.68
C PHE A 173 12.44 10.33 0.95
N GLY A 174 12.02 11.58 0.90
CA GLY A 174 10.76 11.98 0.29
C GLY A 174 10.83 13.31 -0.43
N HIS A 175 9.94 13.47 -1.38
CA HIS A 175 9.68 14.73 -2.08
C HIS A 175 8.20 15.04 -2.06
N LEU A 176 7.87 16.34 -2.11
CA LEU A 176 6.50 16.86 -2.17
C LEU A 176 6.17 17.46 -3.54
N GLY A 177 4.88 17.45 -3.84
CA GLY A 177 4.34 18.13 -5.01
C GLY A 177 4.72 17.48 -6.33
N SER A 178 5.23 18.25 -7.27
CA SER A 178 5.63 17.78 -8.59
C SER A 178 7.08 17.31 -8.69
N GLN A 179 7.81 17.32 -7.58
CA GLN A 179 9.19 16.85 -7.55
C GLN A 179 9.21 15.34 -7.34
N MET A 180 9.77 14.64 -8.32
CA MET A 180 9.96 13.20 -8.26
C MET A 180 11.35 12.88 -7.72
N PRO A 181 11.48 11.89 -6.82
CA PRO A 181 12.78 11.34 -6.50
C PRO A 181 13.47 10.85 -7.77
N THR A 182 14.72 11.20 -7.95
CA THR A 182 15.53 10.71 -9.06
C THR A 182 16.28 9.43 -8.66
N THR A 183 16.67 8.64 -9.66
CA THR A 183 17.55 7.47 -9.46
C THR A 183 18.84 7.86 -8.75
N GLU A 184 19.42 9.00 -9.11
CA GLU A 184 20.67 9.50 -8.51
C GLU A 184 20.51 9.86 -7.02
N GLU A 185 19.42 10.50 -6.66
CA GLU A 185 19.14 10.86 -5.26
C GLU A 185 18.94 9.62 -4.38
N ILE A 186 18.20 8.62 -4.87
CA ILE A 186 17.99 7.35 -4.15
C ILE A 186 19.33 6.63 -3.97
N LYS A 187 20.18 6.57 -5.02
CA LYS A 187 21.52 5.98 -4.93
C LYS A 187 22.39 6.73 -3.93
N ALA A 188 22.42 8.06 -4.01
CA ALA A 188 23.20 8.89 -3.09
C ALA A 188 22.78 8.65 -1.63
N LYS A 189 21.47 8.50 -1.37
CA LYS A 189 20.96 8.22 -0.03
C LYS A 189 21.42 6.85 0.48
N ILE A 190 21.35 5.79 -0.32
CA ILE A 190 21.87 4.45 0.02
C ILE A 190 23.37 4.49 0.29
N ILE A 191 24.15 5.20 -0.52
CA ILE A 191 25.59 5.36 -0.34
C ILE A 191 25.89 6.10 0.97
N SER A 192 25.17 7.17 1.28
CA SER A 192 25.27 7.89 2.53
C SER A 192 25.01 6.99 3.75
N MET A 193 23.96 6.17 3.69
CA MET A 193 23.67 5.18 4.75
C MET A 193 24.80 4.15 4.92
N LYS A 194 25.44 3.74 3.81
CA LYS A 194 26.60 2.83 3.85
C LYS A 194 27.82 3.49 4.53
N GLU A 195 28.02 4.79 4.36
CA GLU A 195 29.11 5.56 4.95
C GLU A 195 28.84 5.97 6.42
N GLY A 196 27.64 5.74 6.92
CA GLY A 196 27.24 6.12 8.29
C GLY A 196 27.03 7.62 8.49
N LYS A 197 26.65 8.32 7.43
CA LYS A 197 26.38 9.77 7.42
C LYS A 197 24.90 10.08 7.45
#